data_38735de1902b6914a26762ab5686bf24
#
_entry.id   38735de1902b6914a26762ab5686bf24
#
_cell.length_a   1.000
_cell.length_b   1.000
_cell.length_c   1.000
_cell.angle_alpha   90.00
_cell.angle_beta   90.00
_cell.angle_gamma   90.00
#
_symmetry.space_group_name_H-M   'P 1'
#
loop_
_entity.id
_entity.type
_entity.pdbx_description
1 polymer ?
#
loop_
_entity_poly.entity_id
_entity_poly.type
_entity_poly.pdbx_seq_one_letter_code
_entity_poly.pdbx_strand_id
1 'polypeptide(L)'
;MFQLLAVCPMGLEAVVAREIQELGYETNVENGRIFFEGDASAIVKANLWLRTADRIKIVVGRFNATTFDELFEQTKALPWESIIDKEGNFPVQGRSVKSTLHSVPDCQAITKKAIVERLRRAYNEKGWLNESGAKYPVEVAILKDNVLLTIDTSGSGLNRRGYRLAQGEAPIKETLAASLIRLANWKGDTPLVDPFCGSGTIAIEACLIAQNIAPGFNREFVSEQWNIMPANIYDDYRDEADKMADYDKEIEVYASDIDPEMVEIAKRNAEEVGLSDIIKFSVKDVNTLTIDTEEPVALIGNPPYGERIGDREEVEEMYRYIGKLMKQHPFLSTYILTSNKEFEYLVDRKATKRRKLFNGYIECTYYQYWGKKTERKTIEN
;
A
#
# COMPACT_ATOMS: atom_id res chain seq x y z
N MET A 1 -7.04 -19.15 15.58
CA MET A 1 -7.67 -18.35 14.51
C MET A 1 -7.85 -16.94 15.02
N PHE A 2 -7.52 -15.96 14.19
CA PHE A 2 -7.62 -14.53 14.48
C PHE A 2 -8.58 -13.90 13.46
N GLN A 3 -9.34 -12.90 13.90
CA GLN A 3 -9.95 -11.96 12.98
C GLN A 3 -8.89 -10.92 12.59
N LEU A 4 -8.57 -10.81 11.33
CA LEU A 4 -7.54 -9.93 10.78
C LEU A 4 -8.19 -8.76 10.05
N LEU A 5 -7.46 -7.64 10.00
CA LEU A 5 -7.85 -6.41 9.34
C LEU A 5 -6.71 -5.89 8.49
N ALA A 6 -6.89 -5.82 7.19
CA ALA A 6 -6.04 -5.02 6.30
C ALA A 6 -6.62 -3.61 6.16
N VAL A 7 -5.79 -2.60 6.40
CA VAL A 7 -6.17 -1.18 6.28
C VAL A 7 -5.62 -0.64 4.97
N CYS A 8 -6.43 0.10 4.22
CA CYS A 8 -6.00 0.75 2.98
C CYS A 8 -6.65 2.13 2.80
N PRO A 9 -6.14 2.97 1.90
CA PRO A 9 -6.80 4.19 1.48
C PRO A 9 -8.16 3.90 0.83
N MET A 10 -9.11 4.83 0.99
CA MET A 10 -10.41 4.74 0.34
C MET A 10 -10.28 4.67 -1.18
N GLY A 11 -11.07 3.79 -1.81
CA GLY A 11 -11.04 3.52 -3.24
C GLY A 11 -10.13 2.34 -3.64
N LEU A 12 -9.34 1.79 -2.72
CA LEU A 12 -8.47 0.64 -2.96
C LEU A 12 -8.97 -0.66 -2.33
N GLU A 13 -10.10 -0.63 -1.62
CA GLU A 13 -10.62 -1.78 -0.87
C GLU A 13 -10.77 -3.04 -1.74
N ALA A 14 -11.31 -2.89 -2.95
CA ALA A 14 -11.48 -4.02 -3.87
C ALA A 14 -10.15 -4.59 -4.40
N VAL A 15 -9.08 -3.77 -4.44
CA VAL A 15 -7.75 -4.22 -4.85
C VAL A 15 -7.13 -5.06 -3.74
N VAL A 16 -7.15 -4.55 -2.50
CA VAL A 16 -6.65 -5.27 -1.33
C VAL A 16 -7.45 -6.55 -1.07
N ALA A 17 -8.79 -6.50 -1.20
CA ALA A 17 -9.63 -7.70 -1.05
C ALA A 17 -9.24 -8.80 -2.05
N ARG A 18 -8.95 -8.43 -3.30
CA ARG A 18 -8.48 -9.37 -4.31
C ARG A 18 -7.12 -9.98 -3.94
N GLU A 19 -6.17 -9.18 -3.45
CA GLU A 19 -4.87 -9.68 -3.00
C GLU A 19 -5.03 -10.68 -1.84
N ILE A 20 -5.93 -10.42 -0.88
CA ILE A 20 -6.22 -11.34 0.23
C ILE A 20 -6.88 -12.64 -0.30
N GLN A 21 -7.78 -12.54 -1.29
CA GLN A 21 -8.39 -13.71 -1.93
C GLN A 21 -7.37 -14.54 -2.72
N GLU A 22 -6.41 -13.89 -3.39
CA GLU A 22 -5.29 -14.55 -4.06
C GLU A 22 -4.40 -15.33 -3.06
N LEU A 23 -4.34 -14.91 -1.78
CA LEU A 23 -3.69 -15.65 -0.69
C LEU A 23 -4.55 -16.80 -0.11
N GLY A 24 -5.79 -16.96 -0.59
CA GLY A 24 -6.70 -18.05 -0.21
C GLY A 24 -7.66 -17.72 0.95
N TYR A 25 -7.85 -16.46 1.30
CA TYR A 25 -8.75 -16.05 2.40
C TYR A 25 -10.01 -15.37 1.89
N GLU A 26 -11.15 -15.68 2.50
CA GLU A 26 -12.40 -14.94 2.28
C GLU A 26 -12.36 -13.56 2.90
N THR A 27 -13.04 -12.59 2.30
CA THR A 27 -12.97 -11.19 2.71
C THR A 27 -14.33 -10.59 2.97
N ASN A 28 -14.43 -9.75 4.01
CA ASN A 28 -15.53 -8.83 4.25
C ASN A 28 -15.03 -7.38 4.14
N VAL A 29 -15.61 -6.61 3.23
CA VAL A 29 -15.12 -5.27 2.85
C VAL A 29 -15.96 -4.19 3.51
N GLU A 30 -15.29 -3.30 4.25
CA GLU A 30 -15.81 -2.03 4.74
C GLU A 30 -14.96 -0.86 4.20
N ASN A 31 -15.42 0.38 4.32
CA ASN A 31 -14.68 1.55 3.85
C ASN A 31 -13.28 1.65 4.50
N GLY A 32 -12.23 1.54 3.69
CA GLY A 32 -10.83 1.57 4.09
C GLY A 32 -10.38 0.36 4.93
N ARG A 33 -11.18 -0.70 5.01
CA ARG A 33 -10.96 -1.86 5.87
C ARG A 33 -11.39 -3.15 5.19
N ILE A 34 -10.55 -4.16 5.24
CA ILE A 34 -10.86 -5.48 4.73
C ILE A 34 -10.62 -6.49 5.85
N PHE A 35 -11.70 -7.13 6.31
CA PHE A 35 -11.65 -8.14 7.34
C PHE A 35 -11.53 -9.53 6.70
N PHE A 36 -10.74 -10.38 7.32
CA PHE A 36 -10.58 -11.79 6.95
C PHE A 36 -10.20 -12.61 8.19
N GLU A 37 -10.31 -13.93 8.09
CA GLU A 37 -9.94 -14.83 9.19
C GLU A 37 -8.71 -15.65 8.81
N GLY A 38 -7.84 -15.89 9.80
CA GLY A 38 -6.66 -16.71 9.60
C GLY A 38 -5.89 -16.98 10.88
N ASP A 39 -4.86 -17.76 10.76
CA ASP A 39 -3.92 -18.13 11.83
C ASP A 39 -2.63 -17.27 11.79
N ALA A 40 -1.57 -17.71 12.45
CA ALA A 40 -0.27 -17.06 12.39
C ALA A 40 0.28 -16.99 10.94
N SER A 41 0.05 -18.03 10.14
CA SER A 41 0.46 -18.05 8.72
C SER A 41 -0.23 -16.96 7.91
N ALA A 42 -1.52 -16.69 8.18
CA ALA A 42 -2.24 -15.61 7.51
C ALA A 42 -1.65 -14.22 7.85
N ILE A 43 -1.21 -14.01 9.10
CA ILE A 43 -0.53 -12.77 9.50
C ILE A 43 0.76 -12.60 8.70
N VAL A 44 1.59 -13.65 8.62
CA VAL A 44 2.86 -13.62 7.88
C VAL A 44 2.62 -13.39 6.40
N LYS A 45 1.77 -14.18 5.76
CA LYS A 45 1.44 -14.04 4.34
C LYS A 45 0.91 -12.64 4.00
N ALA A 46 -0.01 -12.10 4.82
CA ALA A 46 -0.57 -10.79 4.58
C ALA A 46 0.50 -9.69 4.71
N ASN A 47 1.38 -9.74 5.70
CA ASN A 47 2.47 -8.78 5.86
C ASN A 47 3.51 -8.88 4.72
N LEU A 48 3.86 -10.07 4.27
CA LEU A 48 4.85 -10.28 3.21
C LEU A 48 4.31 -9.92 1.83
N TRP A 49 3.06 -10.29 1.51
CA TRP A 49 2.55 -10.28 0.14
C TRP A 49 1.60 -9.15 -0.20
N LEU A 50 0.91 -8.51 0.77
CA LEU A 50 -0.03 -7.44 0.43
C LEU A 50 0.73 -6.19 -0.03
N ARG A 51 0.58 -5.86 -1.29
CA ARG A 51 1.25 -4.74 -1.96
C ARG A 51 0.52 -3.42 -1.75
N THR A 52 -0.82 -3.50 -1.60
CA THR A 52 -1.71 -2.33 -1.66
C THR A 52 -2.35 -1.98 -0.32
N ALA A 53 -2.15 -2.81 0.71
CA ALA A 53 -2.54 -2.51 2.09
C ALA A 53 -1.49 -1.65 2.81
N ASP A 54 -1.94 -0.79 3.72
CA ASP A 54 -1.04 0.05 4.53
C ASP A 54 -0.56 -0.67 5.80
N ARG A 55 -1.41 -1.53 6.40
CA ARG A 55 -1.14 -2.27 7.65
C ARG A 55 -2.00 -3.51 7.78
N ILE A 56 -1.48 -4.50 8.50
CA ILE A 56 -2.23 -5.69 8.93
C ILE A 56 -2.36 -5.65 10.45
N LYS A 57 -3.58 -5.88 10.93
CA LYS A 57 -3.89 -5.83 12.36
C LYS A 57 -4.69 -7.04 12.80
N ILE A 58 -4.51 -7.46 14.07
CA ILE A 58 -5.42 -8.39 14.72
C ILE A 58 -6.57 -7.60 15.33
N VAL A 59 -7.80 -7.98 15.08
CA VAL A 59 -8.98 -7.44 15.74
C VAL A 59 -9.17 -8.15 17.08
N VAL A 60 -9.05 -7.39 18.19
CA VAL A 60 -9.25 -7.93 19.54
C VAL A 60 -10.70 -7.85 19.94
N GLY A 61 -11.39 -6.77 19.57
CA GLY A 61 -12.80 -6.61 19.85
C GLY A 61 -13.47 -5.46 19.10
N ARG A 62 -14.79 -5.58 18.96
CA ARG A 62 -15.67 -4.55 18.37
C ARG A 62 -16.93 -4.45 19.20
N PHE A 63 -17.27 -3.26 19.64
CA PHE A 63 -18.44 -2.98 20.49
C PHE A 63 -18.87 -1.52 20.39
N ASN A 64 -20.01 -1.18 20.97
CA ASN A 64 -20.48 0.19 21.07
C ASN A 64 -20.19 0.75 22.47
N ALA A 65 -19.74 2.01 22.56
CA ALA A 65 -19.52 2.71 23.81
C ALA A 65 -19.78 4.22 23.66
N THR A 66 -20.59 4.77 24.56
CA THR A 66 -20.92 6.20 24.65
C THR A 66 -20.37 6.83 25.93
N THR A 67 -19.94 6.01 26.89
CA THR A 67 -19.33 6.43 28.15
C THR A 67 -17.95 5.82 28.34
N PHE A 68 -17.12 6.45 29.17
CA PHE A 68 -15.80 5.92 29.52
C PHE A 68 -15.89 4.62 30.34
N ASP A 69 -16.95 4.45 31.14
CA ASP A 69 -17.18 3.21 31.88
C ASP A 69 -17.50 2.04 30.93
N GLU A 70 -18.34 2.26 29.93
CA GLU A 70 -18.62 1.26 28.88
C GLU A 70 -17.34 0.90 28.10
N LEU A 71 -16.55 1.90 27.72
CA LEU A 71 -15.27 1.68 27.04
C LEU A 71 -14.33 0.84 27.92
N PHE A 72 -14.20 1.18 29.20
CA PHE A 72 -13.34 0.50 30.15
C PHE A 72 -13.75 -0.97 30.37
N GLU A 73 -15.00 -1.22 30.75
CA GLU A 73 -15.46 -2.56 31.11
C GLU A 73 -15.46 -3.52 29.91
N GLN A 74 -15.90 -3.05 28.73
CA GLN A 74 -15.88 -3.89 27.54
C GLN A 74 -14.47 -4.14 27.04
N THR A 75 -13.54 -3.17 27.12
CA THR A 75 -12.13 -3.40 26.82
C THR A 75 -11.49 -4.41 27.77
N LYS A 76 -11.75 -4.30 29.08
CA LYS A 76 -11.21 -5.21 30.11
C LYS A 76 -11.75 -6.65 29.95
N ALA A 77 -12.95 -6.81 29.39
CA ALA A 77 -13.56 -8.13 29.18
C ALA A 77 -12.86 -8.93 28.06
N LEU A 78 -12.11 -8.29 27.17
CA LEU A 78 -11.45 -8.93 26.04
C LEU A 78 -10.23 -9.77 26.47
N PRO A 79 -9.88 -10.86 25.74
CA PRO A 79 -8.83 -11.79 26.12
C PRO A 79 -7.43 -11.30 25.68
N TRP A 80 -6.96 -10.19 26.20
CA TRP A 80 -5.68 -9.56 25.83
C TRP A 80 -4.47 -10.48 26.03
N GLU A 81 -4.51 -11.31 27.08
CA GLU A 81 -3.49 -12.30 27.41
C GLU A 81 -3.33 -13.40 26.35
N SER A 82 -4.27 -13.56 25.44
CA SER A 82 -4.14 -14.50 24.34
C SER A 82 -3.19 -14.01 23.24
N ILE A 83 -2.81 -12.72 23.27
CA ILE A 83 -1.95 -12.10 22.26
C ILE A 83 -0.76 -11.42 22.93
N ILE A 84 -0.97 -10.62 23.97
CA ILE A 84 0.07 -9.82 24.64
C ILE A 84 0.70 -10.65 25.74
N ASP A 85 2.01 -10.84 25.67
CA ASP A 85 2.79 -11.54 26.67
C ASP A 85 2.85 -10.78 28.00
N LYS A 86 3.26 -11.49 29.07
CA LYS A 86 3.37 -10.93 30.42
C LYS A 86 4.26 -9.67 30.48
N GLU A 87 5.34 -9.65 29.71
CA GLU A 87 6.28 -8.52 29.64
C GLU A 87 6.07 -7.63 28.42
N GLY A 88 4.98 -7.86 27.67
CA GLY A 88 4.68 -7.15 26.44
C GLY A 88 4.57 -5.64 26.64
N ASN A 89 5.19 -4.88 25.75
CA ASN A 89 5.07 -3.43 25.68
C ASN A 89 3.92 -3.05 24.73
N PHE A 90 2.83 -2.51 25.25
CA PHE A 90 1.62 -2.22 24.48
C PHE A 90 1.24 -0.73 24.52
N PRO A 91 1.91 0.13 23.72
CA PRO A 91 1.51 1.51 23.56
C PRO A 91 0.13 1.57 22.91
N VAL A 92 -0.74 2.46 23.44
CA VAL A 92 -2.09 2.66 22.92
C VAL A 92 -2.16 3.95 22.13
N GLN A 93 -2.54 3.85 20.86
CA GLN A 93 -2.89 4.98 20.01
C GLN A 93 -4.40 5.05 19.82
N GLY A 94 -4.93 6.25 19.59
CA GLY A 94 -6.38 6.45 19.49
C GLY A 94 -6.77 7.35 18.34
N ARG A 95 -8.00 7.15 17.90
CA ARG A 95 -8.73 8.11 17.06
C ARG A 95 -10.22 8.05 17.38
N SER A 96 -10.86 9.19 17.35
CA SER A 96 -12.32 9.27 17.50
C SER A 96 -12.91 10.23 16.48
N VAL A 97 -13.95 9.78 15.78
CA VAL A 97 -14.59 10.54 14.70
C VAL A 97 -16.11 10.44 14.86
N LYS A 98 -16.78 11.60 14.93
CA LYS A 98 -18.25 11.70 15.04
C LYS A 98 -18.81 10.81 16.15
N SER A 99 -18.18 10.81 17.32
CA SER A 99 -18.51 9.96 18.47
C SER A 99 -18.68 10.79 19.72
N THR A 100 -19.46 10.27 20.68
CA THR A 100 -19.67 10.86 22.01
C THR A 100 -18.37 10.95 22.78
N LEU A 101 -17.57 9.89 22.75
CA LEU A 101 -16.21 9.85 23.30
C LEU A 101 -15.24 10.52 22.32
N HIS A 102 -15.10 11.83 22.39
CA HIS A 102 -14.30 12.65 21.46
C HIS A 102 -12.89 12.98 21.96
N SER A 103 -12.63 12.88 23.27
CA SER A 103 -11.29 13.09 23.84
C SER A 103 -10.39 11.88 23.56
N VAL A 104 -9.56 11.98 22.51
CA VAL A 104 -8.63 10.91 22.12
C VAL A 104 -7.65 10.55 23.24
N PRO A 105 -7.01 11.50 23.96
CA PRO A 105 -6.13 11.17 25.08
C PRO A 105 -6.82 10.38 26.19
N ASP A 106 -8.06 10.73 26.53
CA ASP A 106 -8.81 10.01 27.57
C ASP A 106 -9.21 8.60 27.10
N CYS A 107 -9.63 8.45 25.84
CA CYS A 107 -9.90 7.13 25.26
C CYS A 107 -8.64 6.23 25.30
N GLN A 108 -7.46 6.78 24.98
CA GLN A 108 -6.19 6.04 25.04
C GLN A 108 -5.86 5.63 26.50
N ALA A 109 -5.97 6.57 27.44
CA ALA A 109 -5.68 6.32 28.85
C ALA A 109 -6.62 5.27 29.48
N ILE A 110 -7.91 5.38 29.20
CA ILE A 110 -8.94 4.42 29.66
C ILE A 110 -8.71 3.04 29.07
N THR A 111 -8.45 2.97 27.76
CA THR A 111 -8.13 1.70 27.06
C THR A 111 -6.87 1.07 27.66
N LYS A 112 -5.79 1.84 27.84
CA LYS A 112 -4.55 1.35 28.45
C LYS A 112 -4.79 0.80 29.84
N LYS A 113 -5.53 1.54 30.69
CA LYS A 113 -5.87 1.13 32.04
C LYS A 113 -6.68 -0.18 32.07
N ALA A 114 -7.67 -0.31 31.19
CA ALA A 114 -8.48 -1.53 31.08
C ALA A 114 -7.66 -2.76 30.71
N ILE A 115 -6.74 -2.61 29.72
CA ILE A 115 -5.82 -3.69 29.32
C ILE A 115 -4.89 -4.07 30.48
N VAL A 116 -4.30 -3.09 31.19
CA VAL A 116 -3.43 -3.34 32.34
C VAL A 116 -4.18 -4.14 33.40
N GLU A 117 -5.41 -3.77 33.76
CA GLU A 117 -6.21 -4.50 34.74
C GLU A 117 -6.51 -5.94 34.30
N ARG A 118 -6.82 -6.14 33.02
CA ARG A 118 -7.03 -7.48 32.45
C ARG A 118 -5.78 -8.34 32.55
N LEU A 119 -4.64 -7.84 32.06
CA LEU A 119 -3.36 -8.58 32.04
C LEU A 119 -2.86 -8.86 33.44
N ARG A 120 -2.97 -7.92 34.39
CA ARG A 120 -2.63 -8.16 35.81
C ARG A 120 -3.42 -9.31 36.39
N ARG A 121 -4.73 -9.36 36.11
CA ARG A 121 -5.58 -10.48 36.56
C ARG A 121 -5.20 -11.79 35.89
N ALA A 122 -4.98 -11.79 34.56
CA ALA A 122 -4.66 -12.98 33.79
C ALA A 122 -3.29 -13.59 34.20
N TYR A 123 -2.31 -12.72 34.44
CA TYR A 123 -0.95 -13.12 34.81
C TYR A 123 -0.71 -13.21 36.36
N ASN A 124 -1.75 -13.02 37.15
CA ASN A 124 -1.67 -13.01 38.62
C ASN A 124 -0.63 -12.03 39.16
N GLU A 125 -0.51 -10.86 38.53
CA GLU A 125 0.49 -9.83 38.86
C GLU A 125 -0.12 -8.80 39.83
N LYS A 126 0.52 -8.62 40.99
CA LYS A 126 0.04 -7.66 42.02
C LYS A 126 0.65 -6.27 41.91
N GLY A 127 1.78 -6.16 41.21
CA GLY A 127 2.52 -4.93 41.03
C GLY A 127 2.28 -4.26 39.67
N TRP A 128 3.28 -3.49 39.22
CA TRP A 128 3.33 -2.93 37.89
C TRP A 128 3.65 -4.01 36.86
N LEU A 129 3.04 -3.92 35.67
CA LEU A 129 3.47 -4.76 34.54
C LEU A 129 4.84 -4.26 34.05
N ASN A 130 5.75 -5.21 33.84
CA ASN A 130 7.05 -4.93 33.24
C ASN A 130 6.88 -4.92 31.71
N GLU A 131 6.83 -3.72 31.11
CA GLU A 131 6.67 -3.54 29.66
C GLU A 131 8.04 -3.52 28.95
N SER A 132 8.95 -4.44 29.25
CA SER A 132 10.31 -4.51 28.68
C SER A 132 10.44 -5.46 27.50
N GLY A 133 9.42 -6.25 27.21
CA GLY A 133 9.42 -7.28 26.16
C GLY A 133 9.00 -6.74 24.77
N ALA A 134 8.51 -7.66 23.94
CA ALA A 134 8.09 -7.38 22.59
C ALA A 134 7.01 -6.29 22.52
N LYS A 135 6.99 -5.53 21.42
CA LYS A 135 6.05 -4.43 21.24
C LYS A 135 4.74 -4.92 20.61
N TYR A 136 3.62 -4.52 21.19
CA TYR A 136 2.25 -4.81 20.73
C TYR A 136 1.48 -3.49 20.55
N PRO A 137 1.61 -2.79 19.39
CA PRO A 137 0.96 -1.49 19.20
C PRO A 137 -0.55 -1.65 19.15
N VAL A 138 -1.25 -1.15 20.16
CA VAL A 138 -2.71 -1.18 20.27
C VAL A 138 -3.29 0.08 19.65
N GLU A 139 -4.40 -0.04 18.91
CA GLU A 139 -5.20 1.09 18.47
C GLU A 139 -6.64 0.98 18.99
N VAL A 140 -7.13 2.06 19.57
CA VAL A 140 -8.55 2.30 19.85
C VAL A 140 -9.13 3.26 18.80
N ALA A 141 -9.96 2.75 17.91
CA ALA A 141 -10.61 3.53 16.87
C ALA A 141 -12.11 3.61 17.15
N ILE A 142 -12.62 4.83 17.35
CA ILE A 142 -14.04 5.07 17.61
C ILE A 142 -14.65 5.83 16.43
N LEU A 143 -15.65 5.25 15.81
CA LEU A 143 -16.39 5.86 14.71
C LEU A 143 -17.89 5.74 14.96
N LYS A 144 -18.58 6.87 15.12
CA LYS A 144 -20.03 6.89 15.42
C LYS A 144 -20.37 5.96 16.60
N ASP A 145 -19.63 6.11 17.70
CA ASP A 145 -19.71 5.34 18.94
C ASP A 145 -19.40 3.84 18.82
N ASN A 146 -19.03 3.35 17.63
CA ASN A 146 -18.52 2.00 17.45
C ASN A 146 -17.01 1.97 17.70
N VAL A 147 -16.60 1.24 18.71
CA VAL A 147 -15.22 1.00 19.11
C VAL A 147 -14.69 -0.21 18.36
N LEU A 148 -13.51 -0.07 17.79
CA LEU A 148 -12.70 -1.15 17.23
C LEU A 148 -11.34 -1.14 17.90
N LEU A 149 -11.00 -2.24 18.58
CA LEU A 149 -9.72 -2.45 19.25
C LEU A 149 -8.87 -3.41 18.42
N THR A 150 -7.68 -2.98 18.06
CA THR A 150 -6.77 -3.77 17.22
C THR A 150 -5.34 -3.73 17.73
N ILE A 151 -4.56 -4.76 17.38
CA ILE A 151 -3.10 -4.80 17.57
C ILE A 151 -2.43 -4.83 16.20
N ASP A 152 -1.52 -3.91 15.94
CA ASP A 152 -0.79 -3.79 14.68
C ASP A 152 0.30 -4.87 14.60
N THR A 153 0.26 -5.69 13.55
CA THR A 153 1.25 -6.77 13.30
C THR A 153 2.39 -6.30 12.41
N SER A 154 2.20 -5.21 11.66
CA SER A 154 3.15 -4.71 10.67
C SER A 154 4.28 -3.87 11.28
N GLY A 155 3.99 -3.09 12.33
CA GLY A 155 4.93 -2.14 12.93
C GLY A 155 5.05 -0.85 12.13
N SER A 156 6.05 -0.70 11.28
CA SER A 156 6.09 0.38 10.28
C SER A 156 5.08 0.10 9.16
N GLY A 157 4.58 1.15 8.50
CA GLY A 157 3.60 0.97 7.41
C GLY A 157 4.14 0.08 6.28
N LEU A 158 3.28 -0.72 5.64
CA LEU A 158 3.68 -1.63 4.57
C LEU A 158 4.24 -0.90 3.34
N ASN A 159 3.91 0.38 3.14
CA ASN A 159 4.55 1.20 2.12
C ASN A 159 6.07 1.32 2.30
N ARG A 160 6.60 1.19 3.52
CA ARG A 160 8.05 1.20 3.76
C ARG A 160 8.65 -0.15 3.40
N ARG A 161 8.95 -0.35 2.10
CA ARG A 161 9.52 -1.60 1.57
C ARG A 161 10.99 -1.82 1.96
N GLY A 162 11.70 -0.75 2.33
CA GLY A 162 13.13 -0.77 2.65
C GLY A 162 14.04 -0.19 1.56
N TYR A 163 13.60 -0.12 0.31
CA TYR A 163 14.44 0.34 -0.80
C TYR A 163 14.57 1.85 -0.95
N ARG A 164 13.72 2.64 -0.30
CA ARG A 164 13.74 4.11 -0.45
C ARG A 164 14.79 4.73 0.46
N LEU A 165 15.97 4.96 -0.08
CA LEU A 165 17.08 5.66 0.61
C LEU A 165 16.90 7.17 0.59
N ALA A 166 16.42 7.70 -0.55
CA ALA A 166 16.18 9.13 -0.74
C ALA A 166 14.86 9.35 -1.50
N GLN A 167 14.32 10.55 -1.38
CA GLN A 167 13.05 10.94 -1.99
C GLN A 167 13.03 12.43 -2.30
N GLY A 168 12.23 12.82 -3.30
CA GLY A 168 11.88 14.23 -3.54
C GLY A 168 10.88 14.78 -2.51
N GLU A 169 10.37 15.99 -2.75
CA GLU A 169 9.49 16.70 -1.80
C GLU A 169 8.16 15.97 -1.49
N ALA A 170 7.58 15.24 -2.45
CA ALA A 170 6.28 14.58 -2.29
C ALA A 170 6.18 13.26 -3.07
N PRO A 171 6.94 12.22 -2.68
CA PRO A 171 6.93 10.96 -3.40
C PRO A 171 5.59 10.23 -3.25
N ILE A 172 5.16 9.58 -4.32
CA ILE A 172 4.02 8.65 -4.23
C ILE A 172 4.38 7.50 -3.27
N LYS A 173 3.41 7.07 -2.44
CA LYS A 173 3.61 5.90 -1.57
C LYS A 173 3.71 4.63 -2.42
N GLU A 174 4.55 3.71 -2.00
CA GLU A 174 4.77 2.42 -2.66
C GLU A 174 3.47 1.61 -2.76
N THR A 175 2.63 1.62 -1.72
CA THR A 175 1.31 0.96 -1.72
C THR A 175 0.36 1.57 -2.76
N LEU A 176 0.42 2.88 -2.98
CA LEU A 176 -0.36 3.55 -4.01
C LEU A 176 0.20 3.23 -5.41
N ALA A 177 1.52 3.30 -5.61
CA ALA A 177 2.16 2.95 -6.88
C ALA A 177 1.83 1.51 -7.30
N ALA A 178 1.97 0.53 -6.39
CA ALA A 178 1.56 -0.85 -6.61
C ALA A 178 0.08 -0.95 -6.99
N SER A 179 -0.78 -0.13 -6.35
CA SER A 179 -2.22 -0.10 -6.66
C SER A 179 -2.49 0.40 -8.08
N LEU A 180 -1.75 1.40 -8.58
CA LEU A 180 -1.89 1.89 -9.97
C LEU A 180 -1.57 0.78 -10.96
N ILE A 181 -0.50 0.02 -10.73
CA ILE A 181 -0.07 -1.09 -11.59
C ILE A 181 -1.10 -2.24 -11.58
N ARG A 182 -1.57 -2.62 -10.37
CA ARG A 182 -2.62 -3.65 -10.21
C ARG A 182 -3.94 -3.22 -10.88
N LEU A 183 -4.31 -1.95 -10.81
CA LEU A 183 -5.49 -1.39 -11.47
C LEU A 183 -5.36 -1.31 -13.00
N ALA A 184 -4.15 -1.08 -13.51
CA ALA A 184 -3.82 -1.17 -14.93
C ALA A 184 -3.82 -2.62 -15.43
N ASN A 185 -3.79 -3.61 -14.53
CA ASN A 185 -3.65 -5.04 -14.82
C ASN A 185 -2.39 -5.35 -15.63
N TRP A 186 -1.32 -4.58 -15.42
CA TRP A 186 -0.04 -4.84 -16.05
C TRP A 186 0.72 -5.94 -15.30
N LYS A 187 1.35 -6.86 -16.04
CA LYS A 187 2.01 -8.07 -15.49
C LYS A 187 3.41 -8.30 -16.01
N GLY A 188 3.98 -7.31 -16.70
CA GLY A 188 5.31 -7.43 -17.32
C GLY A 188 5.32 -8.08 -18.71
N ASP A 189 4.15 -8.28 -19.32
CA ASP A 189 4.00 -8.87 -20.66
C ASP A 189 4.06 -7.85 -21.80
N THR A 190 4.15 -6.58 -21.48
CA THR A 190 4.31 -5.47 -22.42
C THR A 190 5.25 -4.43 -21.83
N PRO A 191 5.96 -3.62 -22.64
CA PRO A 191 6.76 -2.53 -22.13
C PRO A 191 5.93 -1.56 -21.27
N LEU A 192 6.53 -1.10 -20.14
CA LEU A 192 5.99 -0.06 -19.30
C LEU A 192 6.85 1.19 -19.41
N VAL A 193 6.19 2.35 -19.55
CA VAL A 193 6.82 3.67 -19.58
C VAL A 193 6.28 4.50 -18.43
N ASP A 194 7.17 4.98 -17.55
CA ASP A 194 6.90 5.98 -16.51
C ASP A 194 7.68 7.26 -16.83
N PRO A 195 7.05 8.24 -17.48
CA PRO A 195 7.73 9.48 -17.90
C PRO A 195 7.79 10.56 -16.81
N PHE A 196 7.37 10.23 -15.58
CA PHE A 196 7.35 11.09 -14.40
C PHE A 196 7.88 10.34 -13.20
N CYS A 197 9.01 9.64 -13.36
CA CYS A 197 9.41 8.61 -12.43
C CYS A 197 9.80 9.14 -11.04
N GLY A 198 10.19 10.41 -10.92
CA GLY A 198 10.67 10.96 -9.67
C GLY A 198 11.73 10.06 -9.04
N SER A 199 11.46 9.57 -7.84
CA SER A 199 12.34 8.62 -7.13
C SER A 199 12.21 7.15 -7.59
N GLY A 200 11.54 6.87 -8.73
CA GLY A 200 11.45 5.55 -9.35
C GLY A 200 10.37 4.63 -8.81
N THR A 201 9.48 5.10 -7.94
CA THR A 201 8.56 4.23 -7.18
C THR A 201 7.65 3.39 -8.07
N ILE A 202 7.03 3.96 -9.12
CA ILE A 202 6.13 3.19 -10.02
C ILE A 202 6.91 2.13 -10.77
N ALA A 203 8.07 2.49 -11.33
CA ALA A 203 8.92 1.57 -12.09
C ALA A 203 9.42 0.41 -11.21
N ILE A 204 9.88 0.68 -9.98
CA ILE A 204 10.34 -0.33 -9.03
C ILE A 204 9.19 -1.28 -8.64
N GLU A 205 8.03 -0.75 -8.22
CA GLU A 205 6.87 -1.57 -7.85
C GLU A 205 6.35 -2.40 -9.05
N ALA A 206 6.49 -1.89 -10.29
CA ALA A 206 6.15 -2.64 -11.49
C ALA A 206 7.05 -3.88 -11.66
N CYS A 207 8.37 -3.71 -11.52
CA CYS A 207 9.31 -4.83 -11.58
C CYS A 207 9.05 -5.86 -10.47
N LEU A 208 8.86 -5.41 -9.22
CA LEU A 208 8.53 -6.30 -8.09
C LEU A 208 7.24 -7.10 -8.33
N ILE A 209 6.24 -6.49 -8.97
CA ILE A 209 5.00 -7.18 -9.34
C ILE A 209 5.24 -8.18 -10.46
N ALA A 210 5.96 -7.77 -11.52
CA ALA A 210 6.19 -8.60 -12.69
C ALA A 210 7.01 -9.84 -12.35
N GLN A 211 8.04 -9.69 -11.52
CA GLN A 211 8.92 -10.79 -11.07
C GLN A 211 8.38 -11.55 -9.87
N ASN A 212 7.17 -11.24 -9.41
CA ASN A 212 6.54 -11.86 -8.24
C ASN A 212 7.41 -11.79 -6.96
N ILE A 213 8.17 -10.72 -6.78
CA ILE A 213 8.96 -10.48 -5.57
C ILE A 213 8.05 -9.96 -4.46
N ALA A 214 8.05 -10.60 -3.29
CA ALA A 214 7.21 -10.19 -2.16
C ALA A 214 7.63 -8.79 -1.64
N PRO A 215 6.69 -7.83 -1.52
CA PRO A 215 7.03 -6.45 -1.14
C PRO A 215 7.51 -6.32 0.31
N GLY A 216 7.22 -7.33 1.15
CA GLY A 216 7.66 -7.40 2.54
C GLY A 216 8.97 -8.15 2.76
N PHE A 217 9.64 -8.61 1.69
CA PHE A 217 10.80 -9.50 1.79
C PHE A 217 11.97 -8.86 2.57
N ASN A 218 12.33 -7.61 2.25
CA ASN A 218 13.49 -6.90 2.80
C ASN A 218 13.15 -6.04 4.03
N ARG A 219 12.19 -6.44 4.85
CA ARG A 219 11.80 -5.68 6.03
C ARG A 219 11.41 -6.59 7.19
N GLU A 220 11.46 -6.03 8.40
CA GLU A 220 10.98 -6.67 9.62
C GLU A 220 9.54 -6.25 9.95
N PHE A 221 8.84 -7.09 10.70
CA PHE A 221 7.51 -6.84 11.22
C PHE A 221 7.50 -6.97 12.74
N VAL A 222 6.71 -6.13 13.40
CA VAL A 222 6.68 -6.12 14.85
C VAL A 222 6.20 -7.46 15.45
N SER A 223 5.34 -8.17 14.73
CA SER A 223 4.83 -9.48 15.15
C SER A 223 5.86 -10.63 15.05
N GLU A 224 7.02 -10.45 14.41
CA GLU A 224 8.08 -11.47 14.40
C GLU A 224 8.57 -11.83 15.80
N GLN A 225 8.49 -10.88 16.73
CA GLN A 225 8.95 -11.05 18.12
C GLN A 225 7.88 -11.60 19.07
N TRP A 226 6.68 -11.92 18.58
CA TRP A 226 5.57 -12.33 19.43
C TRP A 226 5.56 -13.84 19.72
N ASN A 227 5.34 -14.23 20.96
CA ASN A 227 5.31 -15.65 21.36
C ASN A 227 4.15 -16.44 20.73
N ILE A 228 3.10 -15.75 20.25
CA ILE A 228 1.99 -16.40 19.52
C ILE A 228 2.39 -16.84 18.10
N MET A 229 3.54 -16.35 17.60
CA MET A 229 4.06 -16.75 16.31
C MET A 229 4.93 -17.99 16.47
N PRO A 230 4.71 -19.04 15.65
CA PRO A 230 5.63 -20.19 15.62
C PRO A 230 7.07 -19.74 15.34
N ALA A 231 8.03 -20.40 15.96
CA ALA A 231 9.44 -20.11 15.74
C ALA A 231 9.79 -20.22 14.24
N ASN A 232 10.59 -19.30 13.74
CA ASN A 232 11.09 -19.23 12.37
C ASN A 232 10.01 -19.06 11.28
N ILE A 233 8.72 -18.89 11.64
CA ILE A 233 7.64 -18.82 10.64
C ILE A 233 7.88 -17.72 9.60
N TYR A 234 8.42 -16.57 9.98
CA TYR A 234 8.72 -15.49 9.02
C TYR A 234 9.86 -15.86 8.08
N ASP A 235 10.89 -16.51 8.57
CA ASP A 235 12.03 -16.97 7.76
C ASP A 235 11.59 -18.06 6.78
N ASP A 236 10.79 -19.03 7.24
CA ASP A 236 10.23 -20.08 6.37
C ASP A 236 9.40 -19.48 5.21
N TYR A 237 8.57 -18.46 5.49
CA TYR A 237 7.77 -17.79 4.46
C TYR A 237 8.59 -16.83 3.57
N ARG A 238 9.70 -16.25 4.07
CA ARG A 238 10.66 -15.53 3.22
C ARG A 238 11.36 -16.48 2.26
N ASP A 239 11.81 -17.64 2.73
CA ASP A 239 12.41 -18.68 1.88
C ASP A 239 11.44 -19.19 0.81
N GLU A 240 10.16 -19.35 1.17
CA GLU A 240 9.11 -19.69 0.20
C GLU A 240 8.91 -18.58 -0.82
N ALA A 241 8.86 -17.34 -0.38
CA ALA A 241 8.68 -16.16 -1.23
C ALA A 241 9.85 -15.98 -2.21
N ASP A 242 11.08 -16.24 -1.78
CA ASP A 242 12.27 -16.20 -2.64
C ASP A 242 12.19 -17.25 -3.76
N LYS A 243 11.77 -18.48 -3.44
CA LYS A 243 11.55 -19.54 -4.43
C LYS A 243 10.41 -19.26 -5.41
N MET A 244 9.43 -18.42 -5.01
CA MET A 244 8.32 -18.03 -5.86
C MET A 244 8.63 -16.84 -6.77
N ALA A 245 9.72 -16.12 -6.51
CA ALA A 245 10.16 -15.00 -7.32
C ALA A 245 10.72 -15.50 -8.66
N ASP A 246 10.37 -14.79 -9.74
CA ASP A 246 10.86 -15.06 -11.10
C ASP A 246 11.88 -13.97 -11.47
N TYR A 247 13.09 -14.12 -10.94
CA TYR A 247 14.18 -13.16 -11.16
C TYR A 247 14.66 -13.11 -12.61
N ASP A 248 14.47 -14.19 -13.36
CA ASP A 248 14.91 -14.31 -14.75
C ASP A 248 13.86 -13.80 -15.74
N LYS A 249 12.69 -13.38 -15.26
CA LYS A 249 11.63 -12.87 -16.12
C LYS A 249 12.11 -11.61 -16.86
N GLU A 250 12.14 -11.71 -18.17
CA GLU A 250 12.41 -10.56 -19.05
C GLU A 250 11.26 -9.58 -19.00
N ILE A 251 11.54 -8.36 -18.58
CA ILE A 251 10.59 -7.25 -18.50
C ILE A 251 11.21 -5.97 -19.06
N GLU A 252 10.42 -5.17 -19.72
CA GLU A 252 10.85 -3.90 -20.26
C GLU A 252 10.20 -2.74 -19.49
N VAL A 253 11.00 -2.02 -18.71
CA VAL A 253 10.55 -0.83 -17.96
C VAL A 253 11.46 0.34 -18.28
N TYR A 254 10.85 1.42 -18.77
CA TYR A 254 11.49 2.68 -19.12
C TYR A 254 11.00 3.76 -18.14
N ALA A 255 11.90 4.34 -17.38
CA ALA A 255 11.60 5.38 -16.41
C ALA A 255 12.37 6.66 -16.73
N SER A 256 11.69 7.78 -16.79
CA SER A 256 12.34 9.07 -17.04
C SER A 256 11.77 10.18 -16.19
N ASP A 257 12.59 11.17 -15.94
CA ASP A 257 12.21 12.42 -15.32
C ASP A 257 12.99 13.56 -16.01
N ILE A 258 12.47 14.78 -15.96
CA ILE A 258 13.17 15.96 -16.48
C ILE A 258 14.32 16.36 -15.54
N ASP A 259 14.19 16.04 -14.26
CA ASP A 259 15.18 16.35 -13.24
C ASP A 259 16.24 15.24 -13.15
N PRO A 260 17.52 15.54 -13.49
CA PRO A 260 18.60 14.56 -13.41
C PRO A 260 18.87 14.07 -11.97
N GLU A 261 18.61 14.89 -10.94
CA GLU A 261 18.78 14.47 -9.55
C GLU A 261 17.76 13.41 -9.17
N MET A 262 16.50 13.56 -9.60
CA MET A 262 15.47 12.54 -9.39
C MET A 262 15.83 11.22 -10.07
N VAL A 263 16.36 11.26 -11.28
CA VAL A 263 16.79 10.06 -12.01
C VAL A 263 17.92 9.33 -11.26
N GLU A 264 18.90 10.05 -10.71
CA GLU A 264 19.97 9.44 -9.90
C GLU A 264 19.44 8.85 -8.58
N ILE A 265 18.49 9.51 -7.94
CA ILE A 265 17.79 8.96 -6.75
C ILE A 265 17.04 7.67 -7.15
N ALA A 266 16.32 7.67 -8.28
CA ALA A 266 15.59 6.51 -8.76
C ALA A 266 16.50 5.30 -9.03
N LYS A 267 17.66 5.52 -9.63
CA LYS A 267 18.67 4.47 -9.85
C LYS A 267 19.15 3.85 -8.55
N ARG A 268 19.51 4.68 -7.56
CA ARG A 268 19.95 4.21 -6.24
C ARG A 268 18.86 3.40 -5.53
N ASN A 269 17.61 3.87 -5.56
CA ASN A 269 16.49 3.14 -4.99
C ASN A 269 16.25 1.79 -5.71
N ALA A 270 16.46 1.71 -7.02
CA ALA A 270 16.36 0.47 -7.79
C ALA A 270 17.52 -0.49 -7.48
N GLU A 271 18.73 0.03 -7.25
CA GLU A 271 19.92 -0.74 -6.88
C GLU A 271 19.72 -1.48 -5.54
N GLU A 272 19.06 -0.85 -4.55
CA GLU A 272 18.76 -1.47 -3.24
C GLU A 272 17.93 -2.75 -3.32
N VAL A 273 17.21 -2.96 -4.42
CA VAL A 273 16.39 -4.15 -4.65
C VAL A 273 16.83 -4.94 -5.90
N GLY A 274 18.05 -4.70 -6.39
CA GLY A 274 18.63 -5.44 -7.50
C GLY A 274 17.97 -5.22 -8.86
N LEU A 275 17.32 -4.06 -9.06
CA LEU A 275 16.54 -3.75 -10.27
C LEU A 275 17.24 -2.71 -11.20
N SER A 276 18.45 -2.28 -10.87
CA SER A 276 19.17 -1.23 -11.62
C SER A 276 19.43 -1.60 -13.09
N ASP A 277 19.69 -2.87 -13.37
CA ASP A 277 19.96 -3.36 -14.73
C ASP A 277 18.68 -3.65 -15.54
N ILE A 278 17.56 -3.74 -14.86
CA ILE A 278 16.25 -4.06 -15.46
C ILE A 278 15.53 -2.77 -15.91
N ILE A 279 15.57 -1.73 -15.06
CA ILE A 279 14.89 -0.46 -15.34
C ILE A 279 15.82 0.46 -16.17
N LYS A 280 15.37 0.84 -17.36
CA LYS A 280 16.09 1.77 -18.23
C LYS A 280 15.78 3.21 -17.85
N PHE A 281 16.64 3.80 -17.01
CA PHE A 281 16.49 5.18 -16.54
C PHE A 281 17.09 6.20 -17.55
N SER A 282 16.40 7.34 -17.74
CA SER A 282 16.89 8.43 -18.58
C SER A 282 16.42 9.81 -18.09
N VAL A 283 17.26 10.83 -18.29
CA VAL A 283 16.82 12.22 -18.11
C VAL A 283 16.12 12.65 -19.40
N LYS A 284 14.81 12.92 -19.33
CA LYS A 284 14.03 13.21 -20.52
C LYS A 284 12.79 14.04 -20.19
N ASP A 285 12.53 15.08 -20.96
CA ASP A 285 11.26 15.80 -20.93
C ASP A 285 10.18 14.94 -21.62
N VAL A 286 9.03 14.78 -20.96
CA VAL A 286 7.89 14.04 -21.50
C VAL A 286 7.42 14.60 -22.85
N ASN A 287 7.55 15.93 -23.08
CA ASN A 287 7.21 16.56 -24.35
C ASN A 287 8.09 16.12 -25.54
N THR A 288 9.17 15.37 -25.25
CA THR A 288 10.05 14.76 -26.26
C THR A 288 9.94 13.23 -26.31
N LEU A 289 9.06 12.64 -25.52
CA LEU A 289 8.86 11.18 -25.46
C LEU A 289 8.34 10.68 -26.82
N THR A 290 9.02 9.67 -27.37
CA THR A 290 8.55 8.93 -28.54
C THR A 290 8.30 7.48 -28.18
N ILE A 291 7.34 6.87 -28.86
CA ILE A 291 7.04 5.43 -28.73
C ILE A 291 7.20 4.84 -30.14
N ASP A 292 8.31 4.16 -30.36
CA ASP A 292 8.71 3.68 -31.69
C ASP A 292 8.38 2.18 -31.87
N THR A 293 7.13 1.81 -31.54
CA THR A 293 6.64 0.44 -31.71
C THR A 293 5.15 0.43 -32.05
N GLU A 294 4.73 -0.58 -32.82
CA GLU A 294 3.33 -0.87 -33.09
C GLU A 294 2.74 -1.91 -32.10
N GLU A 295 3.56 -2.41 -31.17
CA GLU A 295 3.13 -3.35 -30.14
C GLU A 295 2.49 -2.63 -28.95
N PRO A 296 1.67 -3.33 -28.13
CA PRO A 296 1.07 -2.76 -26.95
C PRO A 296 2.12 -2.22 -25.95
N VAL A 297 1.90 -1.00 -25.47
CA VAL A 297 2.71 -0.35 -24.44
C VAL A 297 1.81 0.17 -23.34
N ALA A 298 2.25 0.08 -22.09
CA ALA A 298 1.60 0.71 -20.95
C ALA A 298 2.36 1.96 -20.52
N LEU A 299 1.70 3.13 -20.50
CA LEU A 299 2.21 4.33 -19.87
C LEU A 299 1.50 4.51 -18.54
N ILE A 300 2.23 4.44 -17.42
CA ILE A 300 1.68 4.63 -16.07
C ILE A 300 2.47 5.75 -15.41
N GLY A 301 1.78 6.82 -14.99
CA GLY A 301 2.49 7.97 -14.44
C GLY A 301 1.69 8.75 -13.40
N ASN A 302 2.45 9.46 -12.57
CA ASN A 302 1.97 10.41 -11.57
C ASN A 302 2.62 11.78 -11.83
N PRO A 303 2.15 12.53 -12.84
CA PRO A 303 2.70 13.85 -13.22
C PRO A 303 2.50 14.87 -12.11
N PRO A 304 3.23 16.02 -12.15
CA PRO A 304 2.94 17.15 -11.29
C PRO A 304 1.50 17.64 -11.51
N TYR A 305 0.86 18.10 -10.42
CA TYR A 305 -0.57 18.46 -10.47
C TYR A 305 -0.82 19.92 -10.84
N GLY A 306 0.24 20.76 -10.89
CA GLY A 306 0.13 22.18 -11.23
C GLY A 306 -0.47 23.03 -10.10
N GLU A 307 -0.18 22.68 -8.84
CA GLU A 307 -0.72 23.39 -7.67
C GLU A 307 0.03 24.68 -7.36
N ARG A 308 1.24 24.90 -7.92
CA ARG A 308 2.02 26.12 -7.77
C ARG A 308 1.70 27.12 -8.86
N ILE A 309 1.67 28.42 -8.51
CA ILE A 309 1.49 29.52 -9.48
C ILE A 309 2.72 29.54 -10.40
N GLY A 310 2.51 29.40 -11.72
CA GLY A 310 3.56 29.31 -12.74
C GLY A 310 3.69 27.93 -13.38
N ASP A 311 3.45 26.85 -12.64
CA ASP A 311 3.58 25.47 -13.16
C ASP A 311 2.38 25.04 -14.03
N ARG A 312 1.29 25.81 -14.02
CA ARG A 312 0.02 25.40 -14.64
C ARG A 312 0.11 25.27 -16.17
N GLU A 313 0.74 26.24 -16.84
CA GLU A 313 0.88 26.21 -18.30
C GLU A 313 1.74 25.05 -18.77
N GLU A 314 2.87 24.81 -18.07
CA GLU A 314 3.77 23.69 -18.35
C GLU A 314 3.06 22.33 -18.16
N VAL A 315 2.29 22.18 -17.08
CA VAL A 315 1.52 20.97 -16.81
C VAL A 315 0.42 20.75 -17.85
N GLU A 316 -0.26 21.83 -18.29
CA GLU A 316 -1.25 21.73 -19.34
C GLU A 316 -0.65 21.33 -20.69
N GLU A 317 0.54 21.86 -21.04
CA GLU A 317 1.28 21.47 -22.25
C GLU A 317 1.65 19.99 -22.22
N MET A 318 2.19 19.53 -21.11
CA MET A 318 2.52 18.13 -20.83
C MET A 318 1.30 17.21 -21.02
N TYR A 319 0.14 17.59 -20.50
CA TYR A 319 -1.10 16.80 -20.68
C TYR A 319 -1.58 16.78 -22.14
N ARG A 320 -1.49 17.92 -22.85
CA ARG A 320 -1.79 17.96 -24.30
C ARG A 320 -0.86 17.05 -25.09
N TYR A 321 0.42 16.98 -24.69
CA TYR A 321 1.38 16.08 -25.32
C TYR A 321 1.03 14.60 -25.07
N ILE A 322 0.63 14.21 -23.87
CA ILE A 322 0.12 12.85 -23.59
C ILE A 322 -1.08 12.54 -24.50
N GLY A 323 -2.00 13.48 -24.67
CA GLY A 323 -3.12 13.35 -25.60
C GLY A 323 -2.68 13.11 -27.05
N LYS A 324 -1.62 13.81 -27.50
CA LYS A 324 -1.01 13.60 -28.82
C LYS A 324 -0.41 12.21 -28.96
N LEU A 325 0.35 11.73 -27.97
CA LEU A 325 0.90 10.39 -27.94
C LEU A 325 -0.20 9.32 -28.07
N MET A 326 -1.28 9.43 -27.30
CA MET A 326 -2.41 8.50 -27.38
C MET A 326 -3.09 8.47 -28.75
N LYS A 327 -3.08 9.59 -29.50
CA LYS A 327 -3.62 9.65 -30.87
C LYS A 327 -2.67 9.01 -31.88
N GLN A 328 -1.36 9.19 -31.70
CA GLN A 328 -0.33 8.67 -32.61
C GLN A 328 -0.12 7.16 -32.44
N HIS A 329 -0.33 6.63 -31.22
CA HIS A 329 -0.08 5.23 -30.86
C HIS A 329 -1.37 4.52 -30.41
N PRO A 330 -2.14 3.92 -31.32
CA PRO A 330 -3.42 3.30 -31.01
C PRO A 330 -3.33 2.12 -29.99
N PHE A 331 -2.15 1.49 -29.87
CA PHE A 331 -1.91 0.39 -28.94
C PHE A 331 -1.37 0.84 -27.57
N LEU A 332 -1.17 2.16 -27.39
CA LEU A 332 -0.76 2.73 -26.11
C LEU A 332 -1.93 2.73 -25.11
N SER A 333 -1.80 1.97 -24.05
CA SER A 333 -2.65 2.09 -22.87
C SER A 333 -2.05 3.13 -21.92
N THR A 334 -2.84 4.13 -21.53
CA THR A 334 -2.36 5.25 -20.70
C THR A 334 -3.12 5.32 -19.40
N TYR A 335 -2.38 5.44 -18.29
CA TYR A 335 -2.89 5.44 -16.94
C TYR A 335 -2.25 6.56 -16.14
N ILE A 336 -3.02 7.62 -15.84
CA ILE A 336 -2.52 8.83 -15.18
C ILE A 336 -3.27 9.09 -13.88
N LEU A 337 -2.51 9.26 -12.79
CA LEU A 337 -3.03 9.74 -11.52
C LEU A 337 -2.83 11.25 -11.45
N THR A 338 -3.91 12.03 -11.30
CA THR A 338 -3.80 13.48 -11.15
C THR A 338 -4.98 14.06 -10.36
N SER A 339 -4.75 15.18 -9.65
CA SER A 339 -5.80 15.97 -9.02
C SER A 339 -6.47 16.97 -10.03
N ASN A 340 -5.88 17.14 -11.22
CA ASN A 340 -6.40 18.07 -12.21
C ASN A 340 -7.71 17.56 -12.83
N LYS A 341 -8.79 18.29 -12.59
CA LYS A 341 -10.14 17.94 -13.08
C LYS A 341 -10.35 18.19 -14.57
N GLU A 342 -9.48 19.00 -15.20
CA GLU A 342 -9.52 19.34 -16.61
C GLU A 342 -8.70 18.37 -17.48
N PHE A 343 -8.12 17.32 -16.88
CA PHE A 343 -7.21 16.39 -17.56
C PHE A 343 -7.83 15.81 -18.86
N GLU A 344 -9.07 15.33 -18.84
CA GLU A 344 -9.73 14.78 -20.04
C GLU A 344 -9.92 15.82 -21.14
N TYR A 345 -10.16 17.06 -20.76
CA TYR A 345 -10.25 18.17 -21.73
C TYR A 345 -8.88 18.47 -22.35
N LEU A 346 -7.83 18.50 -21.54
CA LEU A 346 -6.46 18.81 -21.98
C LEU A 346 -5.89 17.71 -22.90
N VAL A 347 -6.16 16.43 -22.60
CA VAL A 347 -5.75 15.32 -23.48
C VAL A 347 -6.67 15.12 -24.69
N ASP A 348 -7.76 15.90 -24.79
CA ASP A 348 -8.78 15.83 -25.85
C ASP A 348 -9.33 14.41 -26.05
N ARG A 349 -9.56 13.69 -24.93
CA ARG A 349 -10.12 12.33 -24.95
C ARG A 349 -10.79 12.01 -23.61
N LYS A 350 -11.98 11.38 -23.67
CA LYS A 350 -12.63 10.83 -22.47
C LYS A 350 -11.96 9.53 -22.05
N ALA A 351 -11.75 9.36 -20.75
CA ALA A 351 -11.18 8.15 -20.21
C ALA A 351 -12.12 6.94 -20.37
N THR A 352 -11.55 5.78 -20.64
CA THR A 352 -12.28 4.51 -20.67
C THR A 352 -12.83 4.19 -19.29
N LYS A 353 -12.03 4.50 -18.23
CA LYS A 353 -12.44 4.32 -16.84
C LYS A 353 -11.80 5.40 -15.98
N ARG A 354 -12.50 5.81 -14.94
CA ARG A 354 -12.00 6.75 -13.91
C ARG A 354 -12.16 6.11 -12.55
N ARG A 355 -11.17 6.31 -11.68
CA ARG A 355 -11.24 5.89 -10.28
C ARG A 355 -10.78 7.02 -9.37
N LYS A 356 -11.59 7.37 -8.40
CA LYS A 356 -11.21 8.30 -7.33
C LYS A 356 -10.25 7.60 -6.38
N LEU A 357 -9.09 8.21 -6.16
CA LEU A 357 -8.05 7.76 -5.25
C LEU A 357 -7.54 8.94 -4.41
N PHE A 358 -6.63 8.67 -3.47
CA PHE A 358 -6.02 9.68 -2.64
C PHE A 358 -4.50 9.51 -2.62
N ASN A 359 -3.78 10.58 -2.96
CA ASN A 359 -2.34 10.67 -2.76
C ASN A 359 -2.08 11.52 -1.49
N GLY A 360 -1.84 10.85 -0.36
CA GLY A 360 -1.88 11.50 0.94
C GLY A 360 -3.29 12.04 1.24
N TYR A 361 -3.39 13.35 1.39
CA TYR A 361 -4.67 14.06 1.61
C TYR A 361 -5.28 14.61 0.31
N ILE A 362 -4.55 14.55 -0.80
CA ILE A 362 -4.98 15.10 -2.08
C ILE A 362 -5.93 14.10 -2.76
N GLU A 363 -7.14 14.56 -3.07
CA GLU A 363 -8.08 13.81 -3.89
C GLU A 363 -7.61 13.81 -5.34
N CYS A 364 -7.38 12.63 -5.90
CA CYS A 364 -6.93 12.41 -7.27
C CYS A 364 -7.92 11.56 -8.04
N THR A 365 -7.86 11.66 -9.34
CA THR A 365 -8.53 10.73 -10.26
C THR A 365 -7.47 9.92 -11.00
N TYR A 366 -7.60 8.61 -11.00
CA TYR A 366 -6.83 7.71 -11.84
C TYR A 366 -7.59 7.50 -13.15
N TYR A 367 -7.11 8.18 -14.20
CA TYR A 367 -7.66 8.11 -15.55
C TYR A 367 -7.04 6.94 -16.29
N GLN A 368 -7.86 6.10 -16.90
CA GLN A 368 -7.44 4.91 -17.62
C GLN A 368 -7.92 4.99 -19.07
N TYR A 369 -7.00 4.92 -20.02
CA TYR A 369 -7.25 4.88 -21.46
C TYR A 369 -6.70 3.58 -22.01
N TRP A 370 -7.56 2.71 -22.47
CA TRP A 370 -7.12 1.43 -23.01
C TRP A 370 -6.75 1.54 -24.47
N GLY A 371 -5.57 1.07 -24.84
CA GLY A 371 -5.12 0.90 -26.20
C GLY A 371 -5.89 -0.22 -26.90
N LYS A 372 -5.76 -0.28 -28.22
CA LYS A 372 -6.28 -1.39 -29.01
C LYS A 372 -5.58 -2.69 -28.58
N LYS A 373 -6.30 -3.79 -28.59
CA LYS A 373 -5.70 -5.12 -28.42
C LYS A 373 -5.13 -5.56 -29.76
N THR A 374 -3.94 -6.14 -29.77
CA THR A 374 -3.42 -6.88 -30.92
C THR A 374 -4.31 -8.10 -31.15
N GLU A 375 -4.69 -8.37 -32.39
CA GLU A 375 -5.31 -9.65 -32.73
C GLU A 375 -4.29 -10.75 -32.42
N ARG A 376 -4.67 -11.69 -31.54
CA ARG A 376 -3.84 -12.90 -31.32
C ARG A 376 -3.70 -13.58 -32.69
N LYS A 377 -2.48 -13.60 -33.23
CA LYS A 377 -2.16 -14.51 -34.32
C LYS A 377 -2.42 -15.92 -33.79
N THR A 378 -3.51 -16.56 -34.24
CA THR A 378 -3.73 -17.98 -34.05
C THR A 378 -2.57 -18.66 -34.74
N ILE A 379 -1.62 -19.18 -33.96
CA ILE A 379 -0.61 -20.09 -34.49
C ILE A 379 -1.40 -21.36 -34.79
N GLU A 380 -1.76 -21.54 -36.06
CA GLU A 380 -2.22 -22.85 -36.56
C GLU A 380 -1.01 -23.80 -36.46
N ASN A 381 -1.08 -24.75 -35.52
CA ASN A 381 -0.19 -25.90 -35.44
C ASN A 381 -0.71 -27.00 -36.42
#